data_46389f2e7d8914705f3e28bae9cfac51
#
_entry.id   46389f2e7d8914705f3e28bae9cfac51
#
_cell.length_a   1.000
_cell.length_b   1.000
_cell.length_c   1.000
_cell.angle_alpha   90.00
_cell.angle_beta   90.00
_cell.angle_gamma   90.00
#
_symmetry.space_group_name_H-M   'P 1'
#
loop_
_entity.id
_entity.type
_entity.pdbx_description
1 polymer ?
#
loop_
_entity_poly.entity_id
_entity_poly.type
_entity_poly.pdbx_seq_one_letter_code
_entity_poly.pdbx_strand_id
1 'polypeptide(L)'
;MKKSVFLTSLLICANIYAGEILMGTTTSLDDTGFLTEISKTLKNEKGIELKWIAKGTGEALELGKRGDVDILFTHDPGREKKFIEDGYGVKRYPLMYNYFVVVTDNEKDLTNYPKNLNKLLSKIATENLIFISRGDKSGTHSKELAMWREAQVDKNFKNYKEAGLGMAKTLNLTSELQGFTLSDSGTFLKVKENFKLQEVPLDEKEPLKNIYSILELSNVQESKKMILKYL
;
A
#
# COMPACT_ATOMS: atom_id res chain seq x y z
N MET A 1 33.61 -61.52 -21.71
CA MET A 1 32.67 -61.08 -20.64
C MET A 1 32.53 -59.56 -20.70
N LYS A 2 31.46 -59.04 -21.31
CA LYS A 2 31.19 -57.58 -21.40
C LYS A 2 30.34 -57.18 -20.18
N LYS A 3 30.91 -56.34 -19.32
CA LYS A 3 30.16 -55.74 -18.17
C LYS A 3 29.35 -54.53 -18.69
N SER A 4 28.02 -54.71 -18.70
CA SER A 4 27.10 -53.61 -19.00
C SER A 4 26.93 -52.76 -17.72
N VAL A 5 27.31 -51.51 -17.79
CA VAL A 5 27.06 -50.54 -16.72
C VAL A 5 25.71 -49.89 -16.97
N PHE A 6 24.73 -50.21 -16.13
CA PHE A 6 23.44 -49.56 -16.13
C PHE A 6 23.60 -48.21 -15.42
N LEU A 7 23.55 -47.14 -16.17
CA LEU A 7 23.49 -45.76 -15.64
C LEU A 7 22.05 -45.42 -15.28
N THR A 8 21.71 -45.55 -14.01
CA THR A 8 20.40 -45.16 -13.49
C THR A 8 20.38 -43.63 -13.36
N SER A 9 19.77 -42.95 -14.33
CA SER A 9 19.51 -41.48 -14.22
C SER A 9 18.42 -41.26 -13.16
N LEU A 10 18.86 -40.68 -12.04
CA LEU A 10 17.97 -40.23 -10.98
C LEU A 10 17.28 -38.94 -11.48
N LEU A 11 16.06 -39.06 -12.01
CA LEU A 11 15.18 -37.93 -12.27
C LEU A 11 14.78 -37.32 -10.92
N ILE A 12 15.43 -36.24 -10.53
CA ILE A 12 14.95 -35.39 -9.44
C ILE A 12 13.73 -34.66 -9.99
N CYS A 13 12.54 -35.22 -9.73
CA CYS A 13 11.29 -34.49 -9.89
C CYS A 13 11.30 -33.34 -8.88
N ALA A 14 11.65 -32.15 -9.33
CA ALA A 14 11.34 -30.92 -8.59
C ALA A 14 9.83 -30.91 -8.40
N ASN A 15 9.36 -31.12 -7.17
CA ASN A 15 7.96 -30.92 -6.82
C ASN A 15 7.63 -29.44 -7.05
N ILE A 16 7.09 -29.14 -8.23
CA ILE A 16 6.46 -27.87 -8.51
C ILE A 16 5.16 -27.89 -7.71
N TYR A 17 5.16 -27.24 -6.56
CA TYR A 17 3.95 -27.05 -5.77
C TYR A 17 3.06 -26.05 -6.53
N ALA A 18 2.24 -26.56 -7.43
CA ALA A 18 1.15 -25.79 -8.03
C ALA A 18 0.13 -25.48 -6.93
N GLY A 19 -0.03 -24.24 -6.54
CA GLY A 19 -0.99 -23.84 -5.52
C GLY A 19 -1.56 -22.47 -5.83
N GLU A 20 -2.77 -22.22 -5.32
CA GLU A 20 -3.43 -20.92 -5.41
C GLU A 20 -3.39 -20.22 -4.05
N ILE A 21 -3.03 -18.95 -4.05
CA ILE A 21 -3.07 -18.06 -2.88
C ILE A 21 -4.01 -16.89 -3.19
N LEU A 22 -4.95 -16.63 -2.30
CA LEU A 22 -5.81 -15.47 -2.35
C LEU A 22 -5.33 -14.43 -1.32
N MET A 23 -4.90 -13.28 -1.81
CA MET A 23 -4.37 -12.18 -1.01
C MET A 23 -5.42 -11.08 -0.83
N GLY A 24 -5.61 -10.61 0.40
CA GLY A 24 -6.28 -9.34 0.66
C GLY A 24 -5.27 -8.20 0.65
N THR A 25 -5.55 -7.13 -0.10
CA THR A 25 -4.60 -6.02 -0.25
C THR A 25 -5.31 -4.67 -0.38
N THR A 26 -4.53 -3.61 -0.58
CA THR A 26 -5.05 -2.25 -0.72
C THR A 26 -5.14 -1.81 -2.18
N THR A 27 -6.14 -0.97 -2.49
CA THR A 27 -6.31 -0.40 -3.83
C THR A 27 -5.08 0.39 -4.26
N SER A 28 -4.41 1.09 -3.34
CA SER A 28 -3.19 1.84 -3.65
C SER A 28 -2.03 0.93 -4.06
N LEU A 29 -1.92 -0.28 -3.49
CA LEU A 29 -0.91 -1.25 -3.92
C LEU A 29 -1.25 -1.85 -5.29
N ASP A 30 -2.51 -2.20 -5.50
CA ASP A 30 -3.01 -2.71 -6.79
C ASP A 30 -2.80 -1.69 -7.92
N ASP A 31 -3.12 -0.43 -7.67
CA ASP A 31 -2.95 0.68 -8.61
C ASP A 31 -1.49 0.84 -9.09
N THR A 32 -0.49 0.39 -8.32
CA THR A 32 0.92 0.45 -8.75
C THR A 32 1.25 -0.53 -9.87
N GLY A 33 0.48 -1.60 -10.04
CA GLY A 33 0.76 -2.72 -10.96
C GLY A 33 1.81 -3.72 -10.43
N PHE A 34 2.37 -3.49 -9.24
CA PHE A 34 3.38 -4.35 -8.61
C PHE A 34 2.90 -5.79 -8.44
N LEU A 35 1.65 -5.98 -8.02
CA LEU A 35 1.08 -7.32 -7.82
C LEU A 35 0.97 -8.13 -9.11
N THR A 36 0.73 -7.48 -10.24
CA THR A 36 0.70 -8.12 -11.55
C THR A 36 2.06 -8.73 -11.91
N GLU A 37 3.15 -8.00 -11.64
CA GLU A 37 4.50 -8.49 -11.93
C GLU A 37 4.91 -9.61 -10.95
N ILE A 38 4.62 -9.47 -9.66
CA ILE A 38 4.86 -10.52 -8.67
C ILE A 38 4.07 -11.80 -9.00
N SER A 39 2.79 -11.68 -9.39
CA SER A 39 1.96 -12.83 -9.78
C SER A 39 2.56 -13.59 -10.97
N LYS A 40 3.05 -12.89 -12.00
CA LYS A 40 3.74 -13.51 -13.13
C LYS A 40 5.00 -14.26 -12.69
N THR A 41 5.83 -13.62 -11.85
CA THR A 41 7.06 -14.22 -11.33
C THR A 41 6.78 -15.47 -10.51
N LEU A 42 5.84 -15.41 -9.57
CA LEU A 42 5.45 -16.56 -8.73
C LEU A 42 4.92 -17.72 -9.58
N LYS A 43 4.11 -17.42 -10.60
CA LYS A 43 3.60 -18.45 -11.50
C LYS A 43 4.72 -19.11 -12.30
N ASN A 44 5.64 -18.32 -12.86
CA ASN A 44 6.70 -18.83 -13.72
C ASN A 44 7.78 -19.60 -12.95
N GLU A 45 8.18 -19.09 -11.78
CA GLU A 45 9.31 -19.65 -11.02
C GLU A 45 8.89 -20.71 -10.00
N LYS A 46 7.68 -20.61 -9.44
CA LYS A 46 7.22 -21.46 -8.34
C LYS A 46 5.94 -22.24 -8.66
N GLY A 47 5.30 -21.98 -9.79
CA GLY A 47 4.00 -22.58 -10.11
C GLY A 47 2.85 -22.09 -9.20
N ILE A 48 3.06 -20.99 -8.46
CA ILE A 48 2.06 -20.45 -7.53
C ILE A 48 1.20 -19.42 -8.27
N GLU A 49 -0.12 -19.63 -8.26
CA GLU A 49 -1.09 -18.67 -8.77
C GLU A 49 -1.51 -17.70 -7.67
N LEU A 50 -1.07 -16.45 -7.77
CA LEU A 50 -1.45 -15.38 -6.85
C LEU A 50 -2.67 -14.64 -7.40
N LYS A 51 -3.78 -14.68 -6.66
CA LYS A 51 -4.98 -13.86 -6.87
C LYS A 51 -5.11 -12.87 -5.74
N TRP A 52 -5.81 -11.73 -5.95
CA TRP A 52 -6.00 -10.77 -4.88
C TRP A 52 -7.34 -10.03 -4.95
N ILE A 53 -7.76 -9.55 -3.79
CA ILE A 53 -8.92 -8.68 -3.60
C ILE A 53 -8.39 -7.35 -3.07
N ALA A 54 -8.48 -6.29 -3.86
CA ALA A 54 -8.06 -4.94 -3.49
C ALA A 54 -9.22 -4.15 -2.88
N LYS A 55 -9.01 -3.63 -1.66
CA LYS A 55 -9.99 -2.85 -0.88
C LYS A 55 -9.29 -1.72 -0.11
N GLY A 56 -10.03 -0.92 0.65
CA GLY A 56 -9.44 -0.10 1.69
C GLY A 56 -8.83 -0.96 2.81
N THR A 57 -7.78 -0.47 3.51
CA THR A 57 -7.09 -1.26 4.55
C THR A 57 -8.05 -1.91 5.55
N GLY A 58 -9.06 -1.16 6.03
CA GLY A 58 -10.03 -1.69 6.98
C GLY A 58 -10.82 -2.88 6.43
N GLU A 59 -11.29 -2.79 5.20
CA GLU A 59 -12.03 -3.87 4.53
C GLU A 59 -11.11 -5.07 4.22
N ALA A 60 -9.86 -4.82 3.81
CA ALA A 60 -8.88 -5.89 3.59
C ALA A 60 -8.61 -6.69 4.87
N LEU A 61 -8.46 -6.00 6.02
CA LEU A 61 -8.32 -6.65 7.33
C LEU A 61 -9.58 -7.46 7.71
N GLU A 62 -10.77 -6.98 7.40
CA GLU A 62 -12.02 -7.74 7.64
C GLU A 62 -12.10 -9.01 6.77
N LEU A 63 -11.60 -9.00 5.52
CA LEU A 63 -11.46 -10.23 4.73
C LEU A 63 -10.58 -11.26 5.44
N GLY A 64 -9.44 -10.82 5.99
CA GLY A 64 -8.54 -11.69 6.78
C GLY A 64 -9.20 -12.25 8.05
N LYS A 65 -9.95 -11.42 8.80
CA LYS A 65 -10.66 -11.88 9.99
C LYS A 65 -11.68 -12.98 9.70
N ARG A 66 -12.41 -12.86 8.58
CA ARG A 66 -13.41 -13.85 8.15
C ARG A 66 -12.81 -15.11 7.53
N GLY A 67 -11.51 -15.10 7.19
CA GLY A 67 -10.87 -16.20 6.46
C GLY A 67 -11.20 -16.22 4.96
N ASP A 68 -11.65 -15.10 4.40
CA ASP A 68 -11.97 -14.96 2.98
C ASP A 68 -10.70 -14.88 2.11
N VAL A 69 -9.53 -14.69 2.72
CA VAL A 69 -8.22 -14.62 2.07
C VAL A 69 -7.18 -15.41 2.87
N ASP A 70 -6.07 -15.79 2.23
CA ASP A 70 -5.03 -16.61 2.82
C ASP A 70 -3.91 -15.78 3.48
N ILE A 71 -3.67 -14.57 2.96
CA ILE A 71 -2.69 -13.61 3.48
C ILE A 71 -3.21 -12.20 3.29
N LEU A 72 -2.63 -11.27 4.02
CA LEU A 72 -2.85 -9.84 3.81
C LEU A 72 -1.54 -9.17 3.40
N PHE A 73 -1.62 -8.19 2.51
CA PHE A 73 -0.51 -7.30 2.16
C PHE A 73 -0.99 -5.86 2.24
N THR A 74 -0.68 -5.21 3.34
CA THR A 74 -1.19 -3.89 3.71
C THR A 74 -0.07 -2.95 4.14
N HIS A 75 -0.38 -1.69 4.46
CA HIS A 75 0.60 -0.67 4.82
C HIS A 75 0.10 0.28 5.92
N ASP A 76 -0.60 -0.25 6.92
CA ASP A 76 -1.03 0.48 8.12
C ASP A 76 -0.51 -0.23 9.38
N PRO A 77 0.73 0.07 9.80
CA PRO A 77 1.37 -0.61 10.93
C PRO A 77 0.54 -0.61 12.21
N GLY A 78 -0.24 0.46 12.46
CA GLY A 78 -1.07 0.55 13.66
C GLY A 78 -2.22 -0.45 13.65
N ARG A 79 -2.97 -0.51 12.54
CA ARG A 79 -4.06 -1.49 12.38
C ARG A 79 -3.54 -2.91 12.25
N GLU A 80 -2.40 -3.12 11.58
CA GLU A 80 -1.74 -4.42 11.42
C GLU A 80 -1.31 -5.00 12.79
N LYS A 81 -0.71 -4.17 13.65
CA LYS A 81 -0.34 -4.56 15.01
C LYS A 81 -1.56 -4.95 15.82
N LYS A 82 -2.61 -4.11 15.81
CA LYS A 82 -3.86 -4.41 16.50
C LYS A 82 -4.51 -5.69 15.99
N PHE A 83 -4.49 -5.95 14.68
CA PHE A 83 -5.01 -7.17 14.07
C PHE A 83 -4.34 -8.44 14.63
N ILE A 84 -3.02 -8.38 14.86
CA ILE A 84 -2.26 -9.48 15.49
C ILE A 84 -2.57 -9.58 16.98
N GLU A 85 -2.61 -8.46 17.70
CA GLU A 85 -2.96 -8.41 19.14
C GLU A 85 -4.36 -8.97 19.40
N ASP A 86 -5.31 -8.74 18.49
CA ASP A 86 -6.67 -9.27 18.54
C ASP A 86 -6.75 -10.78 18.19
N GLY A 87 -5.62 -11.44 17.84
CA GLY A 87 -5.52 -12.88 17.57
C GLY A 87 -5.87 -13.32 16.14
N TYR A 88 -6.13 -12.40 15.21
CA TYR A 88 -6.45 -12.73 13.82
C TYR A 88 -5.20 -12.97 12.95
N GLY A 89 -4.04 -12.48 13.36
CA GLY A 89 -2.76 -12.71 12.70
C GLY A 89 -1.75 -13.34 13.62
N VAL A 90 -0.81 -14.08 13.04
CA VAL A 90 0.31 -14.73 13.74
C VAL A 90 1.52 -13.82 13.76
N LYS A 91 1.85 -13.23 12.60
CA LYS A 91 3.07 -12.44 12.44
C LYS A 91 2.94 -11.43 11.31
N ARG A 92 3.70 -10.33 11.47
CA ARG A 92 3.86 -9.25 10.51
C ARG A 92 5.29 -9.30 9.93
N TYR A 93 5.39 -9.30 8.61
CA TYR A 93 6.64 -9.29 7.88
C TYR A 93 6.75 -8.00 7.06
N PRO A 94 7.49 -6.97 7.52
CA PRO A 94 7.80 -5.81 6.70
C PRO A 94 8.58 -6.25 5.47
N LEU A 95 8.08 -5.96 4.27
CA LEU A 95 8.67 -6.44 3.03
C LEU A 95 9.32 -5.32 2.23
N MET A 96 8.62 -4.21 2.08
CA MET A 96 9.09 -3.07 1.31
C MET A 96 8.55 -1.76 1.87
N TYR A 97 9.03 -0.66 1.35
CA TYR A 97 8.48 0.67 1.67
C TYR A 97 8.51 1.59 0.46
N ASN A 98 7.63 2.54 0.47
CA ASN A 98 7.72 3.77 -0.29
C ASN A 98 7.53 4.96 0.66
N TYR A 99 7.26 6.14 0.14
CA TYR A 99 6.97 7.30 0.96
C TYR A 99 5.58 7.84 0.64
N PHE A 100 4.94 8.42 1.62
CA PHE A 100 3.87 9.36 1.35
C PHE A 100 4.48 10.67 0.84
N VAL A 101 3.77 11.33 -0.05
CA VAL A 101 4.15 12.61 -0.63
C VAL A 101 2.96 13.57 -0.55
N VAL A 102 3.22 14.82 -0.21
CA VAL A 102 2.23 15.88 -0.38
C VAL A 102 2.35 16.35 -1.81
N VAL A 103 1.24 16.36 -2.53
CA VAL A 103 1.20 16.80 -3.92
C VAL A 103 0.26 17.98 -4.10
N THR A 104 0.55 18.80 -5.11
CA THR A 104 -0.26 19.96 -5.49
C THR A 104 -0.16 20.20 -6.99
N ASP A 105 -0.91 21.18 -7.49
CA ASP A 105 -0.85 21.63 -8.87
C ASP A 105 0.58 22.02 -9.28
N ASN A 106 1.02 21.63 -10.49
CA ASN A 106 2.38 21.85 -10.96
C ASN A 106 2.66 23.29 -11.44
N GLU A 107 1.62 24.10 -11.63
CA GLU A 107 1.73 25.53 -11.95
C GLU A 107 1.92 26.39 -10.68
N LYS A 108 1.75 25.78 -9.48
CA LYS A 108 1.92 26.47 -8.20
C LYS A 108 3.41 26.73 -7.90
N ASP A 109 3.76 27.99 -7.69
CA ASP A 109 5.09 28.36 -7.18
C ASP A 109 5.24 27.92 -5.72
N LEU A 110 6.14 26.98 -5.48
CA LEU A 110 6.42 26.41 -4.16
C LEU A 110 7.59 27.09 -3.43
N THR A 111 8.21 28.12 -4.00
CA THR A 111 9.39 28.78 -3.46
C THR A 111 9.18 29.28 -2.01
N ASN A 112 7.98 29.77 -1.71
CA ASN A 112 7.59 30.31 -0.41
C ASN A 112 6.82 29.33 0.48
N TYR A 113 6.78 28.03 0.11
CA TYR A 113 6.14 27.02 0.93
C TYR A 113 7.14 26.39 1.91
N PRO A 114 6.71 26.14 3.18
CA PRO A 114 7.55 25.46 4.15
C PRO A 114 7.93 24.07 3.70
N LYS A 115 9.22 23.71 3.85
CA LYS A 115 9.73 22.37 3.60
C LYS A 115 9.58 21.42 4.80
N ASN A 116 9.20 21.95 5.95
CA ASN A 116 8.82 21.16 7.11
C ASN A 116 7.33 20.80 7.04
N LEU A 117 6.99 19.55 7.20
CA LEU A 117 5.63 19.03 7.04
C LEU A 117 4.61 19.74 7.95
N ASN A 118 4.91 19.89 9.25
CA ASN A 118 3.98 20.48 10.20
C ASN A 118 3.71 21.97 9.88
N LYS A 119 4.75 22.70 9.47
CA LYS A 119 4.61 24.09 9.02
C LYS A 119 3.82 24.19 7.71
N LEU A 120 4.00 23.24 6.80
CA LEU A 120 3.22 23.17 5.56
C LEU A 120 1.74 22.95 5.85
N LEU A 121 1.40 21.98 6.71
CA LEU A 121 0.02 21.73 7.13
C LEU A 121 -0.59 22.95 7.83
N SER A 122 0.16 23.60 8.73
CA SER A 122 -0.28 24.84 9.37
C SER A 122 -0.57 25.94 8.35
N LYS A 123 0.30 26.15 7.37
CA LYS A 123 0.08 27.13 6.29
C LYS A 123 -1.17 26.81 5.49
N ILE A 124 -1.36 25.55 5.09
CA ILE A 124 -2.55 25.10 4.32
C ILE A 124 -3.83 25.45 5.09
N ALA A 125 -3.89 25.14 6.38
CA ALA A 125 -5.07 25.40 7.19
C ALA A 125 -5.30 26.91 7.47
N THR A 126 -4.26 27.65 7.86
CA THR A 126 -4.38 29.07 8.23
C THR A 126 -4.68 29.98 7.04
N GLU A 127 -4.14 29.66 5.87
CA GLU A 127 -4.44 30.36 4.61
C GLU A 127 -5.68 29.81 3.91
N ASN A 128 -6.34 28.81 4.52
CA ASN A 128 -7.55 28.18 4.01
C ASN A 128 -7.38 27.68 2.56
N LEU A 129 -6.21 27.09 2.25
CA LEU A 129 -5.93 26.50 0.94
C LEU A 129 -6.73 25.20 0.76
N ILE A 130 -7.03 24.84 -0.48
CA ILE A 130 -7.79 23.62 -0.76
C ILE A 130 -6.94 22.40 -0.40
N PHE A 131 -7.45 21.55 0.49
CA PHE A 131 -6.89 20.24 0.77
C PHE A 131 -7.93 19.16 0.50
N ILE A 132 -7.56 18.19 -0.33
CA ILE A 132 -8.42 17.06 -0.70
C ILE A 132 -7.99 15.85 0.10
N SER A 133 -8.80 15.46 1.06
CA SER A 133 -8.65 14.21 1.80
C SER A 133 -9.27 13.06 1.01
N ARG A 134 -8.69 11.88 1.09
CA ARG A 134 -9.34 10.68 0.56
C ARG A 134 -10.69 10.41 1.23
N GLY A 135 -10.82 10.59 2.55
CA GLY A 135 -12.07 10.42 3.27
C GLY A 135 -12.67 9.01 3.25
N ASP A 136 -11.91 7.99 2.82
CA ASP A 136 -12.36 6.62 2.48
C ASP A 136 -11.93 5.55 3.48
N LYS A 137 -11.41 5.94 4.65
CA LYS A 137 -10.88 5.04 5.69
C LYS A 137 -9.71 4.16 5.25
N SER A 138 -9.03 4.50 4.13
CA SER A 138 -7.82 3.82 3.66
C SER A 138 -6.61 4.06 4.56
N GLY A 139 -5.50 3.36 4.30
CA GLY A 139 -4.22 3.59 4.97
C GLY A 139 -3.70 5.02 4.74
N THR A 140 -3.84 5.57 3.52
CA THR A 140 -3.48 6.95 3.21
C THR A 140 -4.32 7.95 4.00
N HIS A 141 -5.64 7.73 4.11
CA HIS A 141 -6.50 8.56 4.94
C HIS A 141 -6.12 8.48 6.42
N SER A 142 -5.83 7.28 6.94
CA SER A 142 -5.34 7.11 8.32
C SER A 142 -4.04 7.86 8.57
N LYS A 143 -3.10 7.81 7.62
CA LYS A 143 -1.83 8.56 7.69
C LYS A 143 -2.04 10.06 7.67
N GLU A 144 -2.89 10.54 6.78
CA GLU A 144 -3.26 11.95 6.69
C GLU A 144 -3.82 12.48 8.02
N LEU A 145 -4.79 11.76 8.61
CA LEU A 145 -5.36 12.13 9.92
C LEU A 145 -4.31 12.14 11.04
N ALA A 146 -3.34 11.21 10.99
CA ALA A 146 -2.23 11.21 11.94
C ALA A 146 -1.34 12.46 11.75
N MET A 147 -1.04 12.85 10.52
CA MET A 147 -0.24 14.03 10.22
C MET A 147 -0.87 15.32 10.74
N TRP A 148 -2.18 15.55 10.52
CA TRP A 148 -2.90 16.71 11.06
C TRP A 148 -2.82 16.77 12.60
N ARG A 149 -3.03 15.61 13.25
CA ARG A 149 -2.95 15.49 14.71
C ARG A 149 -1.54 15.75 15.24
N GLU A 150 -0.51 15.17 14.61
CA GLU A 150 0.90 15.36 15.00
C GLU A 150 1.36 16.80 14.80
N ALA A 151 0.88 17.46 13.76
CA ALA A 151 1.12 18.89 13.53
C ALA A 151 0.34 19.79 14.49
N GLN A 152 -0.57 19.25 15.29
CA GLN A 152 -1.49 19.99 16.17
C GLN A 152 -2.33 21.04 15.41
N VAL A 153 -2.72 20.71 14.18
CA VAL A 153 -3.52 21.55 13.29
C VAL A 153 -4.94 21.01 13.20
N ASP A 154 -5.93 21.86 13.44
CA ASP A 154 -7.33 21.49 13.22
C ASP A 154 -7.60 21.39 11.71
N LYS A 155 -7.99 20.19 11.27
CA LYS A 155 -8.35 19.95 9.88
C LYS A 155 -9.72 20.51 9.47
N ASN A 156 -10.52 21.02 10.42
CA ASN A 156 -11.87 21.52 10.16
C ASN A 156 -11.88 22.95 9.60
N PHE A 157 -11.00 23.26 8.65
CA PHE A 157 -11.04 24.53 7.93
C PHE A 157 -11.92 24.43 6.69
N LYS A 158 -12.44 25.57 6.20
CA LYS A 158 -13.50 25.62 5.17
C LYS A 158 -13.17 24.85 3.90
N ASN A 159 -11.90 24.86 3.47
CA ASN A 159 -11.46 24.24 2.23
C ASN A 159 -10.83 22.83 2.41
N TYR A 160 -10.98 22.20 3.58
CA TYR A 160 -10.74 20.78 3.75
C TYR A 160 -11.93 19.99 3.17
N LYS A 161 -11.67 19.11 2.19
CA LYS A 161 -12.69 18.40 1.44
C LYS A 161 -12.43 16.89 1.49
N GLU A 162 -13.36 16.14 2.04
CA GLU A 162 -13.33 14.67 2.00
C GLU A 162 -13.96 14.18 0.70
N ALA A 163 -13.16 13.53 -0.15
CA ALA A 163 -13.58 13.09 -1.48
C ALA A 163 -14.34 11.75 -1.47
N GLY A 164 -14.05 10.86 -0.53
CA GLY A 164 -14.61 9.50 -0.53
C GLY A 164 -14.12 8.65 -1.70
N LEU A 165 -12.91 8.94 -2.24
CA LEU A 165 -12.41 8.36 -3.50
C LEU A 165 -11.12 7.57 -3.29
N GLY A 166 -10.84 6.63 -4.21
CA GLY A 166 -9.52 5.97 -4.32
C GLY A 166 -8.43 6.96 -4.77
N MET A 167 -7.14 6.56 -4.59
CA MET A 167 -6.00 7.50 -4.71
C MET A 167 -5.91 8.17 -6.08
N ALA A 168 -5.99 7.41 -7.18
CA ALA A 168 -5.89 7.97 -8.52
C ALA A 168 -7.00 9.02 -8.81
N LYS A 169 -8.23 8.77 -8.36
CA LYS A 169 -9.35 9.72 -8.53
C LYS A 169 -9.17 10.95 -7.63
N THR A 170 -8.61 10.77 -6.41
CA THR A 170 -8.29 11.90 -5.51
C THR A 170 -7.22 12.78 -6.12
N LEU A 171 -6.19 12.21 -6.76
CA LEU A 171 -5.16 12.97 -7.48
C LEU A 171 -5.75 13.76 -8.66
N ASN A 172 -6.65 13.15 -9.44
CA ASN A 172 -7.35 13.87 -10.51
C ASN A 172 -8.11 15.08 -9.95
N LEU A 173 -8.92 14.88 -8.92
CA LEU A 173 -9.68 15.96 -8.28
C LEU A 173 -8.77 17.05 -7.70
N THR A 174 -7.60 16.66 -7.17
CA THR A 174 -6.60 17.61 -6.65
C THR A 174 -6.05 18.50 -7.78
N SER A 175 -5.77 17.91 -8.94
CA SER A 175 -5.36 18.66 -10.14
C SER A 175 -6.44 19.64 -10.60
N GLU A 176 -7.68 19.17 -10.71
CA GLU A 176 -8.82 20.00 -11.15
C GLU A 176 -9.09 21.20 -10.22
N LEU A 177 -8.95 20.98 -8.92
CA LEU A 177 -9.19 22.02 -7.91
C LEU A 177 -7.94 22.81 -7.52
N GLN A 178 -6.78 22.51 -8.13
CA GLN A 178 -5.48 23.13 -7.80
C GLN A 178 -5.15 23.09 -6.29
N GLY A 179 -5.56 22.00 -5.65
CA GLY A 179 -5.47 21.80 -4.21
C GLY A 179 -4.18 21.10 -3.80
N PHE A 180 -4.16 20.69 -2.52
CA PHE A 180 -3.16 19.81 -1.94
C PHE A 180 -3.81 18.45 -1.59
N THR A 181 -3.05 17.37 -1.62
CA THR A 181 -3.46 16.07 -1.07
C THR A 181 -2.25 15.27 -0.61
N LEU A 182 -2.50 14.24 0.20
CA LEU A 182 -1.51 13.21 0.51
C LEU A 182 -1.69 12.03 -0.44
N SER A 183 -0.60 11.56 -1.04
CA SER A 183 -0.56 10.35 -1.85
C SER A 183 0.57 9.44 -1.41
N ASP A 184 0.50 8.15 -1.72
CA ASP A 184 1.70 7.34 -1.78
C ASP A 184 2.48 7.65 -3.06
N SER A 185 3.82 7.59 -2.98
CA SER A 185 4.68 7.94 -4.11
C SER A 185 4.52 6.99 -5.30
N GLY A 186 4.17 5.71 -5.06
CA GLY A 186 3.98 4.73 -6.13
C GLY A 186 2.81 5.10 -7.04
N THR A 187 1.63 5.37 -6.47
CA THR A 187 0.46 5.82 -7.23
C THR A 187 0.73 7.17 -7.89
N PHE A 188 1.31 8.14 -7.16
CA PHE A 188 1.62 9.45 -7.72
C PHE A 188 2.53 9.35 -8.95
N LEU A 189 3.66 8.64 -8.86
CA LEU A 189 4.62 8.50 -9.96
C LEU A 189 4.01 7.84 -11.19
N LYS A 190 3.09 6.88 -11.01
CA LYS A 190 2.39 6.20 -12.11
C LYS A 190 1.45 7.11 -12.88
N VAL A 191 0.79 8.05 -12.19
CA VAL A 191 -0.27 8.88 -12.80
C VAL A 191 0.10 10.34 -13.02
N LYS A 192 1.23 10.83 -12.49
CA LYS A 192 1.61 12.25 -12.52
C LYS A 192 1.65 12.85 -13.92
N GLU A 193 2.04 12.05 -14.93
CA GLU A 193 2.09 12.49 -16.32
C GLU A 193 0.69 12.73 -16.92
N ASN A 194 -0.36 12.15 -16.31
CA ASN A 194 -1.73 12.32 -16.74
C ASN A 194 -2.40 13.53 -16.09
N PHE A 195 -1.80 14.09 -15.05
CA PHE A 195 -2.35 15.18 -14.26
C PHE A 195 -1.28 16.28 -14.06
N LYS A 196 -1.74 17.52 -13.97
CA LYS A 196 -0.86 18.67 -13.70
C LYS A 196 -0.47 18.74 -12.22
N LEU A 197 0.31 17.77 -11.74
CA LEU A 197 0.69 17.65 -10.33
C LEU A 197 2.20 17.59 -10.15
N GLN A 198 2.66 18.15 -9.02
CA GLN A 198 4.02 18.08 -8.54
C GLN A 198 4.07 17.70 -7.05
N GLU A 199 5.18 17.08 -6.64
CA GLU A 199 5.47 16.84 -5.22
C GLU A 199 5.89 18.13 -4.54
N VAL A 200 5.36 18.41 -3.36
CA VAL A 200 5.86 19.48 -2.50
C VAL A 200 7.18 19.04 -1.87
N PRO A 201 8.29 19.76 -2.08
CA PRO A 201 9.58 19.35 -1.56
C PRO A 201 9.62 19.47 -0.04
N LEU A 202 9.81 18.34 0.65
CA LEU A 202 9.94 18.27 2.11
C LEU A 202 11.34 17.80 2.50
N ASP A 203 11.92 18.42 3.54
CA ASP A 203 13.28 18.13 4.01
C ASP A 203 13.36 16.77 4.73
N GLU A 204 12.30 16.39 5.47
CA GLU A 204 12.24 15.18 6.26
C GLU A 204 11.27 14.16 5.65
N LYS A 205 11.81 12.99 5.26
CA LYS A 205 11.01 11.90 4.65
C LYS A 205 10.66 10.78 5.63
N GLU A 206 11.41 10.58 6.71
CA GLU A 206 11.15 9.48 7.65
C GLU A 206 9.74 9.48 8.26
N PRO A 207 9.16 10.64 8.66
CA PRO A 207 7.77 10.67 9.11
C PRO A 207 6.75 10.23 8.06
N LEU A 208 7.15 10.27 6.78
CA LEU A 208 6.31 9.91 5.64
C LEU A 208 6.57 8.52 5.10
N LYS A 209 7.42 7.72 5.77
CA LYS A 209 7.71 6.35 5.37
C LYS A 209 6.45 5.48 5.43
N ASN A 210 6.19 4.77 4.36
CA ASN A 210 5.03 3.93 4.16
C ASN A 210 5.48 2.48 4.00
N ILE A 211 5.40 1.71 5.09
CA ILE A 211 5.91 0.35 5.15
C ILE A 211 4.80 -0.63 4.80
N TYR A 212 5.01 -1.40 3.75
CA TYR A 212 4.15 -2.49 3.34
C TYR A 212 4.57 -3.79 4.02
N SER A 213 3.60 -4.52 4.53
CA SER A 213 3.85 -5.75 5.28
C SER A 213 2.90 -6.87 4.84
N ILE A 214 3.44 -8.07 4.77
CA ILE A 214 2.64 -9.28 4.70
C ILE A 214 2.24 -9.66 6.12
N LEU A 215 0.96 -10.02 6.32
CA LEU A 215 0.46 -10.56 7.57
C LEU A 215 0.11 -12.03 7.36
N GLU A 216 0.71 -12.88 8.17
CA GLU A 216 0.35 -14.28 8.32
C GLU A 216 -0.93 -14.37 9.15
N LEU A 217 -1.97 -15.01 8.63
CA LEU A 217 -3.26 -15.13 9.29
C LEU A 217 -3.31 -16.35 10.19
N SER A 218 -4.04 -16.26 11.29
CA SER A 218 -4.19 -17.36 12.27
C SER A 218 -5.10 -18.49 11.77
N ASN A 219 -5.99 -18.22 10.83
CA ASN A 219 -7.02 -19.13 10.32
C ASN A 219 -6.70 -19.78 8.96
N VAL A 220 -5.46 -19.71 8.49
CA VAL A 220 -5.05 -20.29 7.21
C VAL A 220 -5.03 -21.82 7.27
N GLN A 221 -5.55 -22.47 6.24
CA GLN A 221 -5.52 -23.93 6.11
C GLN A 221 -4.07 -24.46 6.03
N GLU A 222 -3.80 -25.61 6.67
CA GLU A 222 -2.45 -26.21 6.71
C GLU A 222 -1.84 -26.45 5.32
N SER A 223 -2.68 -26.85 4.34
CA SER A 223 -2.24 -27.05 2.94
C SER A 223 -1.66 -25.77 2.32
N LYS A 224 -2.19 -24.60 2.68
CA LYS A 224 -1.74 -23.29 2.19
C LYS A 224 -0.56 -22.74 2.97
N LYS A 225 -0.40 -23.06 4.24
CA LYS A 225 0.77 -22.67 5.05
C LYS A 225 2.09 -23.11 4.43
N MET A 226 2.09 -24.28 3.77
CA MET A 226 3.27 -24.79 3.10
C MET A 226 3.64 -23.95 1.88
N ILE A 227 2.65 -23.45 1.15
CA ILE A 227 2.85 -22.56 -0.02
C ILE A 227 3.34 -21.18 0.43
N LEU A 228 2.79 -20.66 1.53
CA LEU A 228 3.17 -19.34 2.09
C LEU A 228 4.63 -19.23 2.52
N LYS A 229 5.32 -20.36 2.77
CA LYS A 229 6.76 -20.38 3.09
C LYS A 229 7.65 -19.98 1.91
N TYR A 230 7.10 -19.96 0.69
CA TYR A 230 7.84 -19.61 -0.54
C TYR A 230 7.56 -18.19 -1.02
N LEU A 231 6.70 -17.44 -0.32
CA LEU A 231 6.46 -16.00 -0.53
C LEU A 231 7.41 -15.17 0.33
#